data_157c30ddc08c8b7ebe11e3c47cee1fdc
#
_entry.id   157c30ddc08c8b7ebe11e3c47cee1fdc
#
_cell.length_a   1.000
_cell.length_b   1.000
_cell.length_c   1.000
_cell.angle_alpha   90.00
_cell.angle_beta   90.00
_cell.angle_gamma   90.00
#
_symmetry.space_group_name_H-M   'P 1'
#
loop_
_entity.id
_entity.type
_entity.pdbx_description
1 polymer ?
#
loop_
_entity_poly.entity_id
_entity_poly.type
_entity_poly.pdbx_seq_one_letter_code
_entity_poly.pdbx_strand_id
1 'polypeptide(L)'
;MKLLILVGSGAVGKMTVGQSIMRKTALRLFHNHMMIEPVIEIFGEYNHSVVAKLRRTIFEEFLKTEREGLIFTYMWAFDCPEDGDYIRSVAELFRSQGAEIYCAELVAPQSVRLERNRTENRLRHKASKRSRRYHGR
;
A
#
# COMPACT_ATOMS: atom_id res chain seq x y z
N MET A 1 0.15 -2.72 -19.25
CA MET A 1 0.30 -2.13 -17.91
C MET A 1 0.58 -3.23 -16.90
N LYS A 2 1.31 -2.92 -15.87
CA LYS A 2 1.67 -3.88 -14.80
C LYS A 2 1.23 -3.33 -13.45
N LEU A 3 0.77 -4.22 -12.57
CA LEU A 3 0.51 -3.89 -11.17
C LEU A 3 1.36 -4.79 -10.30
N LEU A 4 2.24 -4.20 -9.50
CA LEU A 4 3.01 -4.92 -8.50
C LEU A 4 2.45 -4.59 -7.13
N ILE A 5 1.91 -5.58 -6.44
CA ILE A 5 1.38 -5.42 -5.09
C ILE A 5 2.43 -5.92 -4.11
N LEU A 6 2.91 -5.04 -3.24
CA LEU A 6 3.83 -5.39 -2.17
C LEU A 6 3.04 -5.45 -0.87
N VAL A 7 2.96 -6.64 -0.27
CA VAL A 7 2.23 -6.85 0.97
C VAL A 7 3.16 -7.26 2.09
N GLY A 8 2.71 -7.11 3.31
CA GLY A 8 3.45 -7.49 4.50
C GLY A 8 2.95 -6.72 5.71
N SER A 9 3.37 -7.15 6.88
CA SER A 9 3.05 -6.44 8.12
C SER A 9 3.86 -5.15 8.22
N GLY A 10 3.55 -4.33 9.21
CA GLY A 10 4.29 -3.09 9.44
C GLY A 10 5.79 -3.34 9.68
N ALA A 11 6.61 -2.38 9.26
CA ALA A 11 8.06 -2.40 9.47
C ALA A 11 8.80 -3.52 8.73
N VAL A 12 8.25 -4.05 7.63
CA VAL A 12 8.99 -4.99 6.78
C VAL A 12 9.71 -4.31 5.63
N GLY A 13 9.57 -2.97 5.49
CA GLY A 13 10.31 -2.22 4.49
C GLY A 13 9.61 -2.06 3.15
N LYS A 14 8.27 -2.15 3.11
CA LYS A 14 7.50 -2.03 1.87
C LYS A 14 7.78 -0.72 1.13
N MET A 15 7.79 0.40 1.86
CA MET A 15 8.03 1.69 1.22
C MET A 15 9.46 1.78 0.68
N THR A 16 10.43 1.31 1.44
CA THR A 16 11.84 1.34 1.01
C THR A 16 12.06 0.49 -0.24
N VAL A 17 11.48 -0.71 -0.26
CA VAL A 17 11.57 -1.59 -1.43
C VAL A 17 10.83 -0.97 -2.62
N GLY A 18 9.63 -0.44 -2.40
CA GLY A 18 8.86 0.22 -3.45
C GLY A 18 9.60 1.40 -4.05
N GLN A 19 10.22 2.22 -3.22
CA GLN A 19 11.02 3.35 -3.69
C GLN A 19 12.22 2.89 -4.52
N SER A 20 12.88 1.81 -4.10
CA SER A 20 14.00 1.25 -4.84
C SER A 20 13.57 0.75 -6.21
N ILE A 21 12.44 0.06 -6.28
CA ILE A 21 11.91 -0.43 -7.56
C ILE A 21 11.53 0.75 -8.47
N MET A 22 10.90 1.77 -7.91
CA MET A 22 10.52 2.96 -8.68
C MET A 22 11.74 3.65 -9.28
N ARG A 23 12.86 3.68 -8.56
CA ARG A 23 14.08 4.29 -9.08
C ARG A 23 14.72 3.49 -10.21
N LYS A 24 14.46 2.18 -10.27
CA LYS A 24 15.08 1.28 -11.25
C LYS A 24 14.16 0.91 -12.42
N THR A 25 12.92 1.34 -12.38
CA THR A 25 11.92 0.98 -13.40
C THR A 25 11.09 2.21 -13.74
N ALA A 26 10.19 2.06 -14.69
CA ALA A 26 9.22 3.09 -15.01
C ALA A 26 7.91 2.96 -14.21
N LEU A 27 7.87 2.06 -13.23
CA LEU A 27 6.69 1.88 -12.37
C LEU A 27 6.60 3.04 -11.38
N ARG A 28 5.38 3.48 -11.09
CA ARG A 28 5.12 4.56 -10.13
C ARG A 28 4.70 3.96 -8.79
N LEU A 29 5.17 4.57 -7.70
CA LEU A 29 4.86 4.07 -6.36
C LEU A 29 3.59 4.72 -5.82
N PHE A 30 2.63 3.88 -5.41
CA PHE A 30 1.46 4.27 -4.66
C PHE A 30 1.52 3.59 -3.31
N HIS A 31 2.12 4.26 -2.33
CA HIS A 31 2.27 3.71 -1.00
C HIS A 31 0.95 3.83 -0.24
N ASN A 32 0.62 2.84 0.58
CA ASN A 32 -0.67 2.82 1.26
C ASN A 32 -0.91 4.02 2.19
N HIS A 33 0.15 4.70 2.65
CA HIS A 33 0.00 5.90 3.48
C HIS A 33 -0.47 7.12 2.69
N MET A 34 -0.29 7.13 1.39
CA MET A 34 -0.55 8.33 0.59
C MET A 34 -1.97 8.84 0.69
N MET A 35 -2.95 7.93 0.83
CA MET A 35 -4.35 8.33 0.99
C MET A 35 -4.77 8.33 2.46
N ILE A 36 -4.05 7.63 3.32
CA ILE A 36 -4.40 7.55 4.75
C ILE A 36 -4.08 8.85 5.48
N GLU A 37 -2.89 9.42 5.26
CA GLU A 37 -2.45 10.61 5.98
C GLU A 37 -3.38 11.81 5.82
N PRO A 38 -3.76 12.22 4.61
CA PRO A 38 -4.67 13.36 4.48
C PRO A 38 -6.05 13.08 5.08
N VAL A 39 -6.52 11.84 5.05
CA VAL A 39 -7.80 11.51 5.65
C VAL A 39 -7.76 11.67 7.17
N ILE A 40 -6.71 11.17 7.81
CA ILE A 40 -6.52 11.36 9.25
C ILE A 40 -6.42 12.85 9.59
N GLU A 41 -5.67 13.60 8.80
CA GLU A 41 -5.44 15.02 9.05
C GLU A 41 -6.75 15.83 8.94
N ILE A 42 -7.55 15.55 7.93
CA ILE A 42 -8.78 16.31 7.67
C ILE A 42 -9.91 15.90 8.60
N PHE A 43 -10.07 14.58 8.84
CA PHE A 43 -11.19 14.05 9.59
C PHE A 43 -10.90 13.89 11.08
N GLY A 44 -9.62 14.00 11.49
CA GLY A 44 -9.21 13.78 12.87
C GLY A 44 -9.07 12.32 13.24
N GLU A 45 -9.43 11.40 12.34
CA GLU A 45 -9.33 9.95 12.56
C GLU A 45 -9.30 9.22 11.23
N TYR A 46 -8.94 7.94 11.27
CA TYR A 46 -8.97 7.09 10.10
C TYR A 46 -10.41 6.82 9.66
N ASN A 47 -10.66 6.92 8.36
CA ASN A 47 -11.96 6.61 7.77
C ASN A 47 -11.75 5.68 6.59
N HIS A 48 -12.01 4.39 6.81
CA HIS A 48 -11.78 3.34 5.83
C HIS A 48 -12.53 3.60 4.52
N SER A 49 -13.79 3.99 4.61
CA SER A 49 -14.63 4.22 3.43
C SER A 49 -14.06 5.33 2.55
N VAL A 50 -13.61 6.43 3.14
CA VAL A 50 -13.05 7.55 2.38
C VAL A 50 -11.71 7.14 1.76
N VAL A 51 -10.85 6.45 2.51
CA VAL A 51 -9.57 5.98 1.97
C VAL A 51 -9.79 5.04 0.78
N ALA A 52 -10.73 4.11 0.90
CA ALA A 52 -11.03 3.17 -0.19
C ALA A 52 -11.52 3.89 -1.44
N LYS A 53 -12.36 4.92 -1.28
CA LYS A 53 -12.85 5.72 -2.42
C LYS A 53 -11.71 6.49 -3.10
N LEU A 54 -10.83 7.07 -2.32
CA LEU A 54 -9.69 7.81 -2.86
C LEU A 54 -8.76 6.88 -3.64
N ARG A 55 -8.46 5.71 -3.07
CA ARG A 55 -7.63 4.72 -3.76
C ARG A 55 -8.29 4.24 -5.04
N ARG A 56 -9.59 3.98 -5.01
CA ARG A 56 -10.33 3.52 -6.19
C ARG A 56 -10.25 4.55 -7.31
N THR A 57 -10.42 5.82 -6.98
CA THR A 57 -10.32 6.91 -7.95
C THR A 57 -8.93 6.93 -8.59
N ILE A 58 -7.89 6.83 -7.78
CA ILE A 58 -6.51 6.80 -8.30
C ILE A 58 -6.31 5.60 -9.22
N PHE A 59 -6.75 4.41 -8.82
CA PHE A 59 -6.59 3.21 -9.64
C PHE A 59 -7.30 3.36 -11.00
N GLU A 60 -8.55 3.82 -10.97
CA GLU A 60 -9.34 3.96 -12.19
C GLU A 60 -8.74 4.99 -13.14
N GLU A 61 -8.30 6.12 -12.62
CA GLU A 61 -7.67 7.15 -13.46
C GLU A 61 -6.29 6.73 -13.96
N PHE A 62 -5.52 6.03 -13.11
CA PHE A 62 -4.21 5.54 -13.51
C PHE A 62 -4.32 4.54 -14.68
N LEU A 63 -5.34 3.69 -14.65
CA LEU A 63 -5.58 2.70 -15.71
C LEU A 63 -5.87 3.34 -17.06
N LYS A 64 -6.30 4.59 -17.09
CA LYS A 64 -6.54 5.33 -18.34
C LYS A 64 -5.28 5.92 -18.94
N THR A 65 -4.16 5.88 -18.22
CA THR A 65 -2.89 6.44 -18.70
C THR A 65 -2.13 5.40 -19.51
N GLU A 66 -1.08 5.88 -20.19
CA GLU A 66 -0.17 4.99 -20.93
C GLU A 66 1.07 4.64 -20.09
N ARG A 67 1.02 4.83 -18.80
CA ARG A 67 2.14 4.51 -17.92
C ARG A 67 2.38 3.01 -17.87
N GLU A 68 3.62 2.65 -17.59
CA GLU A 68 4.04 1.24 -17.58
C GLU A 68 3.40 0.44 -16.46
N GLY A 69 3.23 1.04 -15.31
CA GLY A 69 2.59 0.34 -14.21
C GLY A 69 2.68 1.05 -12.88
N LEU A 70 2.10 0.39 -11.88
CA LEU A 70 1.95 0.93 -10.54
C LEU A 70 2.48 -0.09 -9.52
N ILE A 71 3.17 0.42 -8.49
CA ILE A 71 3.56 -0.36 -7.32
C ILE A 71 2.62 0.06 -6.21
N PHE A 72 1.78 -0.86 -5.72
CA PHE A 72 0.87 -0.58 -4.62
C PHE A 72 1.33 -1.34 -3.38
N THR A 73 1.57 -0.64 -2.29
CA THR A 73 1.95 -1.29 -1.04
C THR A 73 0.75 -1.37 -0.12
N TYR A 74 0.58 -2.50 0.56
CA TYR A 74 -0.54 -2.72 1.45
C TYR A 74 -0.11 -3.54 2.66
N MET A 75 -0.60 -3.14 3.83
CA MET A 75 -0.34 -3.88 5.06
C MET A 75 -1.42 -4.95 5.21
N TRP A 76 -1.11 -6.15 4.75
CA TRP A 76 -2.06 -7.26 4.76
C TRP A 76 -1.88 -8.11 6.01
N ALA A 77 -2.92 -8.16 6.83
CA ALA A 77 -3.00 -9.12 7.93
C ALA A 77 -3.68 -10.37 7.39
N PHE A 78 -2.94 -11.46 7.25
CA PHE A 78 -3.44 -12.68 6.59
C PHE A 78 -4.58 -13.35 7.36
N ASP A 79 -4.73 -13.05 8.65
CA ASP A 79 -5.83 -13.51 9.48
C ASP A 79 -7.08 -12.62 9.36
N CYS A 80 -7.04 -11.60 8.51
CA CYS A 80 -8.15 -10.67 8.29
C CYS A 80 -8.70 -10.90 6.86
N PRO A 81 -9.88 -11.55 6.72
CA PRO A 81 -10.43 -11.83 5.39
C PRO A 81 -10.68 -10.60 4.54
N GLU A 82 -11.02 -9.47 5.16
CA GLU A 82 -11.30 -8.22 4.45
C GLU A 82 -10.07 -7.70 3.72
N ASP A 83 -8.88 -7.91 4.27
CA ASP A 83 -7.64 -7.48 3.60
C ASP A 83 -7.42 -8.28 2.31
N GLY A 84 -7.64 -9.60 2.36
CA GLY A 84 -7.53 -10.43 1.19
C GLY A 84 -8.57 -10.08 0.14
N ASP A 85 -9.80 -9.81 0.55
CA ASP A 85 -10.87 -9.40 -0.36
C ASP A 85 -10.54 -8.09 -1.04
N TYR A 86 -9.99 -7.14 -0.28
CA TYR A 86 -9.59 -5.85 -0.84
C TYR A 86 -8.49 -6.01 -1.88
N ILE A 87 -7.46 -6.77 -1.59
CA ILE A 87 -6.35 -7.00 -2.52
C ILE A 87 -6.86 -7.70 -3.79
N ARG A 88 -7.75 -8.67 -3.66
CA ARG A 88 -8.33 -9.34 -4.82
C ARG A 88 -9.15 -8.37 -5.66
N SER A 89 -9.88 -7.46 -5.03
CA SER A 89 -10.67 -6.48 -5.77
C SER A 89 -9.78 -5.52 -6.56
N VAL A 90 -8.66 -5.10 -5.99
CA VAL A 90 -7.69 -4.24 -6.69
C VAL A 90 -7.07 -4.98 -7.87
N ALA A 91 -6.63 -6.22 -7.64
CA ALA A 91 -6.04 -7.04 -8.70
C ALA A 91 -7.05 -7.28 -9.83
N GLU A 92 -8.31 -7.57 -9.50
CA GLU A 92 -9.34 -7.81 -10.50
C GLU A 92 -9.65 -6.57 -11.32
N LEU A 93 -9.67 -5.41 -10.69
CA LEU A 93 -9.85 -4.14 -11.40
C LEU A 93 -8.77 -3.97 -12.48
N PHE A 94 -7.50 -4.18 -12.11
CA PHE A 94 -6.40 -4.05 -13.07
C PHE A 94 -6.42 -5.15 -14.13
N ARG A 95 -6.72 -6.38 -13.71
CA ARG A 95 -6.78 -7.51 -14.65
C ARG A 95 -7.87 -7.32 -15.69
N SER A 96 -9.01 -6.77 -15.29
CA SER A 96 -10.12 -6.51 -16.22
C SER A 96 -9.74 -5.51 -17.33
N GLN A 97 -8.72 -4.71 -17.11
CA GLN A 97 -8.20 -3.76 -18.09
C GLN A 97 -6.96 -4.27 -18.82
N GLY A 98 -6.67 -5.55 -18.68
CA GLY A 98 -5.56 -6.19 -19.40
C GLY A 98 -4.20 -6.07 -18.73
N ALA A 99 -4.13 -5.62 -17.49
CA ALA A 99 -2.86 -5.48 -16.79
C ALA A 99 -2.33 -6.83 -16.30
N GLU A 100 -1.00 -6.94 -16.26
CA GLU A 100 -0.34 -8.08 -15.63
C GLU A 100 -0.22 -7.80 -14.14
N ILE A 101 -0.55 -8.80 -13.31
CA ILE A 101 -0.57 -8.65 -11.86
C ILE A 101 0.57 -9.45 -11.24
N TYR A 102 1.34 -8.79 -10.39
CA TYR A 102 2.40 -9.41 -9.61
C TYR A 102 2.16 -9.08 -8.15
N CYS A 103 2.34 -10.06 -7.28
CA CYS A 103 2.18 -9.86 -5.85
C CYS A 103 3.39 -10.45 -5.13
N ALA A 104 4.03 -9.66 -4.29
CA ALA A 104 5.19 -10.10 -3.52
C ALA A 104 4.95 -9.81 -2.04
N GLU A 105 5.22 -10.79 -1.21
CA GLU A 105 5.17 -10.62 0.23
C GLU A 105 6.56 -10.31 0.77
N LEU A 106 6.67 -9.25 1.55
CA LEU A 106 7.90 -8.91 2.24
C LEU A 106 7.83 -9.45 3.66
N VAL A 107 8.82 -10.23 4.02
CA VAL A 107 8.91 -10.87 5.34
C VAL A 107 10.22 -10.47 5.99
N ALA A 108 10.17 -10.19 7.30
CA ALA A 108 11.37 -9.89 8.06
C ALA A 108 11.21 -10.42 9.49
N PRO A 109 12.30 -10.88 10.14
CA PRO A 109 12.25 -11.25 11.54
C PRO A 109 11.77 -10.08 12.39
N GLN A 110 11.13 -10.40 13.53
CA GLN A 110 10.59 -9.37 14.40
C GLN A 110 11.66 -8.36 14.84
N SER A 111 12.86 -8.82 15.15
CA SER A 111 13.95 -7.93 15.55
C SER A 111 14.28 -6.91 14.46
N VAL A 112 14.29 -7.34 13.21
CA VAL A 112 14.55 -6.45 12.08
C VAL A 112 13.41 -5.46 11.90
N ARG A 113 12.16 -5.90 12.07
CA ARG A 113 11.01 -5.01 11.97
C ARG A 113 11.02 -3.94 13.06
N LEU A 114 11.38 -4.30 14.28
CA LEU A 114 11.49 -3.34 15.39
C LEU A 114 12.57 -2.32 15.11
N GLU A 115 13.71 -2.74 14.58
CA GLU A 115 14.78 -1.83 14.19
C GLU A 115 14.32 -0.86 13.11
N ARG A 116 13.62 -1.36 12.08
CA ARG A 116 13.11 -0.51 11.00
C ARG A 116 12.07 0.50 11.48
N ASN A 117 11.34 0.22 12.54
CA ASN A 117 10.41 1.17 13.13
C ASN A 117 11.10 2.41 13.68
N ARG A 118 12.39 2.33 13.96
CA ARG A 118 13.19 3.45 14.46
C ARG A 118 13.86 4.25 13.35
N THR A 119 13.77 3.78 12.09
CA THR A 119 14.40 4.48 10.98
C THR A 119 13.68 5.79 10.70
N GLU A 120 14.39 6.73 10.10
CA GLU A 120 13.83 8.00 9.69
C GLU A 120 12.64 7.83 8.75
N ASN A 121 12.72 6.85 7.85
CA ASN A 121 11.66 6.58 6.89
C ASN A 121 10.35 6.24 7.60
N ARG A 122 10.39 5.39 8.61
CA ARG A 122 9.21 5.02 9.38
C ARG A 122 8.71 6.17 10.26
N LEU A 123 9.62 6.92 10.84
CA LEU A 123 9.25 8.04 11.69
C LEU A 123 8.52 9.14 10.92
N ARG A 124 8.88 9.34 9.66
CA ARG A 124 8.19 10.30 8.81
C ARG A 124 6.76 9.89 8.45
N HIS A 125 6.42 8.60 8.63
CA HIS A 125 5.11 8.07 8.28
C HIS A 125 4.36 7.59 9.52
N LYS A 126 4.28 8.45 10.54
CA LYS A 126 3.60 8.14 11.81
C LYS A 126 2.14 7.75 11.61
N ALA A 127 1.50 8.23 10.56
CA ALA A 127 0.11 7.92 10.28
C ALA A 127 -0.13 6.41 10.11
N SER A 128 0.86 5.65 9.62
CA SER A 128 0.71 4.21 9.48
C SER A 128 0.50 3.53 10.83
N LYS A 129 1.16 4.00 11.88
CA LYS A 129 0.99 3.44 13.23
C LYS A 129 -0.37 3.76 13.81
N ARG A 130 -0.88 4.96 13.57
CA ARG A 130 -2.23 5.34 13.99
C ARG A 130 -3.29 4.55 13.25
N SER A 131 -3.12 4.36 11.94
CA SER A 131 -4.03 3.56 11.13
C SER A 131 -4.17 2.15 11.68
N ARG A 132 -3.08 1.54 12.13
CA ARG A 132 -3.11 0.20 12.70
C ARG A 132 -4.00 0.11 13.92
N ARG A 133 -4.01 1.15 14.77
CA ARG A 133 -4.90 1.19 15.94
C ARG A 133 -6.36 1.24 15.52
N TYR A 134 -6.67 2.06 14.52
CA TYR A 134 -8.05 2.21 14.04
C TYR A 134 -8.56 0.95 13.36
N HIS A 135 -7.65 0.15 12.79
CA HIS A 135 -8.01 -1.15 12.22
C HIS A 135 -8.22 -2.23 13.28
N GLY A 136 -7.90 -1.97 14.54
CA GLY A 136 -8.03 -2.95 15.60
C GLY A 136 -6.98 -4.04 15.56
N ARG A 137 -5.84 -3.77 14.98
CA ARG A 137 -4.77 -4.76 14.83
C ARG A 137 -3.51 -4.40 15.58
#